data_bb87189f3344faeb93220015df014007
#
_entry.id   bb87189f3344faeb93220015df014007
#
_cell.length_a   1.000
_cell.length_b   1.000
_cell.length_c   1.000
_cell.angle_alpha   90.00
_cell.angle_beta   90.00
_cell.angle_gamma   90.00
#
_symmetry.space_group_name_H-M   'P 1'
#
loop_
_entity.id
_entity.type
_entity.pdbx_description
1 polymer ?
#
loop_
_entity_poly.entity_id
_entity_poly.type
_entity_poly.pdbx_seq_one_letter_code
_entity_poly.pdbx_strand_id
1 'polypeptide(L)'
;MIKLGRLLFIAIMTCMIVSSCSDDDIDVKITPINVPQVPLNIEDTKKEELFLVDNEAELNQVFAGHAKELPQIDFKNFKLLLIHGSLIKQVKDITLDSFTKVDKGCYDMLVSIKTDDKDAKCYWTAAYLVPQDFKTPICLFLSIDNKYQLPQGKWFYFK
;
A
#
# COMPACT_ATOMS: atom_id res chain seq x y z
N MET A 1 -22.81 70.61 38.06
CA MET A 1 -22.59 69.20 38.44
C MET A 1 -22.76 68.32 37.21
N ILE A 2 -21.65 67.86 36.70
CA ILE A 2 -21.58 67.15 35.42
C ILE A 2 -21.46 65.65 35.72
N LYS A 3 -22.45 64.85 35.33
CA LYS A 3 -22.36 63.40 35.46
C LYS A 3 -21.84 62.81 34.14
N LEU A 4 -20.67 62.24 34.30
CA LEU A 4 -19.91 61.59 33.26
C LEU A 4 -20.56 60.27 32.87
N GLY A 5 -21.11 60.19 31.62
CA GLY A 5 -21.61 58.97 31.04
C GLY A 5 -20.46 58.07 30.58
N ARG A 6 -20.33 56.90 31.20
CA ARG A 6 -19.41 55.89 30.76
C ARG A 6 -19.92 55.27 29.45
N LEU A 7 -19.23 55.57 28.36
CA LEU A 7 -19.40 54.84 27.10
C LEU A 7 -18.69 53.49 27.24
N LEU A 8 -19.49 52.44 27.29
CA LEU A 8 -19.01 51.06 27.30
C LEU A 8 -18.79 50.65 25.84
N PHE A 9 -17.53 50.69 25.39
CA PHE A 9 -17.14 50.06 24.13
C PHE A 9 -17.13 48.56 24.31
N ILE A 10 -18.17 47.90 23.82
CA ILE A 10 -18.17 46.46 23.64
C ILE A 10 -17.41 46.17 22.35
N ALA A 11 -16.13 45.82 22.49
CA ALA A 11 -15.38 45.25 21.42
C ALA A 11 -15.90 43.82 21.16
N ILE A 12 -16.71 43.68 20.15
CA ILE A 12 -17.10 42.36 19.62
C ILE A 12 -15.84 41.80 18.92
N MET A 13 -15.10 41.02 19.67
CA MET A 13 -14.01 40.23 19.13
C MET A 13 -14.65 39.08 18.35
N THR A 14 -14.81 39.28 17.05
CA THR A 14 -15.23 38.22 16.12
C THR A 14 -14.07 37.21 16.05
N CYS A 15 -14.13 36.17 16.87
CA CYS A 15 -13.31 35.00 16.67
C CYS A 15 -13.68 34.41 15.30
N MET A 16 -12.91 34.74 14.28
CA MET A 16 -12.81 33.91 13.08
C MET A 16 -12.25 32.57 13.52
N ILE A 17 -13.14 31.62 13.74
CA ILE A 17 -12.78 30.23 13.78
C ILE A 17 -12.35 29.92 12.36
N VAL A 18 -11.04 30.05 12.10
CA VAL A 18 -10.43 29.40 10.96
C VAL A 18 -10.61 27.92 11.26
N SER A 19 -11.64 27.31 10.69
CA SER A 19 -11.70 25.88 10.53
C SER A 19 -10.51 25.52 9.64
N SER A 20 -9.37 25.31 10.27
CA SER A 20 -8.30 24.52 9.71
C SER A 20 -8.95 23.16 9.47
N CYS A 21 -9.42 22.89 8.25
CA CYS A 21 -9.46 21.53 7.75
C CYS A 21 -8.01 21.07 7.82
N SER A 22 -7.62 20.50 8.94
CA SER A 22 -6.61 19.48 8.93
C SER A 22 -7.24 18.35 8.12
N ASP A 23 -6.91 18.25 6.84
CA ASP A 23 -6.86 16.95 6.19
C ASP A 23 -5.98 16.14 7.12
N ASP A 24 -6.61 15.38 8.01
CA ASP A 24 -5.94 14.36 8.78
C ASP A 24 -5.41 13.38 7.73
N ASP A 25 -4.17 13.61 7.35
CA ASP A 25 -3.38 12.70 6.52
C ASP A 25 -3.22 11.40 7.32
N ILE A 26 -4.26 10.58 7.31
CA ILE A 26 -4.23 9.25 7.90
C ILE A 26 -3.23 8.46 7.07
N ASP A 27 -2.04 8.30 7.63
CA ASP A 27 -1.00 7.49 7.04
C ASP A 27 -1.52 6.05 6.99
N VAL A 28 -1.75 5.52 5.78
CA VAL A 28 -2.29 4.17 5.60
C VAL A 28 -1.26 3.18 6.12
N LYS A 29 -1.61 2.52 7.21
CA LYS A 29 -0.79 1.44 7.75
C LYS A 29 -1.05 0.17 6.95
N ILE A 30 0.00 -0.37 6.33
CA ILE A 30 -0.04 -1.68 5.69
C ILE A 30 0.61 -2.73 6.57
N THR A 31 0.09 -3.97 6.53
CA THR A 31 0.58 -5.06 7.36
C THR A 31 1.00 -6.23 6.48
N PRO A 32 2.28 -6.66 6.52
CA PRO A 32 2.73 -7.81 5.74
C PRO A 32 2.06 -9.10 6.25
N ILE A 33 1.71 -9.97 5.31
CA ILE A 33 1.22 -11.32 5.61
C ILE A 33 1.92 -12.35 4.74
N ASN A 34 2.01 -13.56 5.25
CA ASN A 34 2.63 -14.67 4.52
C ASN A 34 1.62 -15.31 3.57
N VAL A 35 2.03 -15.51 2.33
CA VAL A 35 1.28 -16.24 1.30
C VAL A 35 2.18 -17.26 0.62
N PRO A 36 1.61 -18.31 -0.02
CA PRO A 36 2.38 -19.27 -0.78
C PRO A 36 3.21 -18.62 -1.89
N GLN A 37 4.46 -19.04 -2.04
CA GLN A 37 5.38 -18.59 -3.09
C GLN A 37 5.23 -19.47 -4.34
N VAL A 38 4.11 -19.31 -5.02
CA VAL A 38 3.67 -20.14 -6.16
C VAL A 38 3.33 -19.29 -7.37
N PRO A 39 3.27 -19.86 -8.58
CA PRO A 39 2.72 -19.15 -9.73
C PRO A 39 1.28 -18.74 -9.46
N LEU A 40 0.96 -17.48 -9.67
CA LEU A 40 -0.41 -17.00 -9.54
C LEU A 40 -1.20 -17.26 -10.83
N ASN A 41 -2.50 -17.53 -10.68
CA ASN A 41 -3.43 -17.69 -11.80
C ASN A 41 -3.96 -16.31 -12.23
N ILE A 42 -3.08 -15.52 -12.85
CA ILE A 42 -3.35 -14.20 -13.43
C ILE A 42 -2.96 -14.18 -14.91
N GLU A 43 -3.60 -13.36 -15.71
CA GLU A 43 -3.50 -13.44 -17.19
C GLU A 43 -2.10 -13.12 -17.74
N ASP A 44 -1.27 -12.34 -17.05
CA ASP A 44 0.08 -11.97 -17.51
C ASP A 44 1.14 -12.15 -16.42
N THR A 45 1.61 -13.39 -16.25
CA THR A 45 2.62 -13.74 -15.23
C THR A 45 4.06 -13.39 -15.60
N LYS A 46 4.30 -12.65 -16.66
CA LYS A 46 5.66 -12.42 -17.20
C LYS A 46 6.33 -11.16 -16.69
N LYS A 47 5.63 -10.33 -15.92
CA LYS A 47 6.15 -9.05 -15.40
C LYS A 47 5.77 -8.91 -13.94
N GLU A 48 6.50 -8.05 -13.25
CA GLU A 48 6.14 -7.63 -11.90
C GLU A 48 4.78 -6.94 -11.96
N GLU A 49 3.82 -7.47 -11.21
CA GLU A 49 2.48 -6.94 -11.13
C GLU A 49 2.09 -6.65 -9.69
N LEU A 50 1.33 -5.58 -9.54
CA LEU A 50 0.73 -5.18 -8.28
C LEU A 50 -0.77 -5.03 -8.49
N PHE A 51 -1.57 -5.70 -7.65
CA PHE A 51 -3.02 -5.69 -7.73
C PHE A 51 -3.67 -5.90 -6.36
N LEU A 52 -4.94 -5.56 -6.27
CA LEU A 52 -5.75 -5.75 -5.07
C LEU A 52 -6.63 -6.99 -5.24
N VAL A 53 -6.79 -7.73 -4.14
CA VAL A 53 -7.75 -8.82 -3.99
C VAL A 53 -8.79 -8.37 -2.97
N ASP A 54 -10.06 -8.34 -3.36
CA ASP A 54 -11.13 -7.73 -2.60
C ASP A 54 -11.97 -8.72 -1.79
N ASN A 55 -11.84 -10.02 -2.07
CA ASN A 55 -12.65 -11.06 -1.44
C ASN A 55 -11.99 -12.44 -1.50
N GLU A 56 -12.55 -13.38 -0.70
CA GLU A 56 -12.03 -14.74 -0.58
C GLU A 56 -12.16 -15.55 -1.89
N ALA A 57 -13.19 -15.32 -2.68
CA ALA A 57 -13.37 -16.03 -3.95
C ALA A 57 -12.26 -15.66 -4.95
N GLU A 58 -11.93 -14.37 -5.04
CA GLU A 58 -10.84 -13.87 -5.86
C GLU A 58 -9.49 -14.38 -5.35
N LEU A 59 -9.26 -14.37 -4.02
CA LEU A 59 -8.06 -14.93 -3.41
C LEU A 59 -7.85 -16.39 -3.80
N ASN A 60 -8.89 -17.22 -3.70
CA ASN A 60 -8.85 -18.62 -4.09
C ASN A 60 -8.65 -18.81 -5.60
N GLN A 61 -9.14 -17.91 -6.43
CA GLN A 61 -8.89 -17.92 -7.87
C GLN A 61 -7.45 -17.61 -8.21
N VAL A 62 -6.90 -16.56 -7.59
CA VAL A 62 -5.51 -16.11 -7.79
C VAL A 62 -4.52 -17.18 -7.36
N PHE A 63 -4.76 -17.83 -6.21
CA PHE A 63 -3.92 -18.92 -5.69
C PHE A 63 -4.52 -20.30 -5.98
N ALA A 64 -4.99 -20.54 -7.19
CA ALA A 64 -5.66 -21.79 -7.57
C ALA A 64 -4.85 -23.04 -7.17
N GLY A 65 -5.49 -23.95 -6.43
CA GLY A 65 -4.86 -25.17 -5.90
C GLY A 65 -4.18 -25.02 -4.53
N HIS A 66 -4.02 -23.81 -4.00
CA HIS A 66 -3.33 -23.53 -2.73
C HIS A 66 -4.24 -22.99 -1.63
N ALA A 67 -5.55 -23.11 -1.75
CA ALA A 67 -6.53 -22.55 -0.82
C ALA A 67 -6.29 -22.93 0.66
N LYS A 68 -5.75 -24.13 0.94
CA LYS A 68 -5.46 -24.59 2.30
C LYS A 68 -4.23 -23.93 2.94
N GLU A 69 -3.40 -23.30 2.15
CA GLU A 69 -2.16 -22.63 2.58
C GLU A 69 -2.37 -21.12 2.77
N LEU A 70 -3.54 -20.61 2.39
CA LEU A 70 -3.86 -19.20 2.47
C LEU A 70 -4.23 -18.78 3.90
N PRO A 71 -3.79 -17.59 4.32
CA PRO A 71 -4.21 -17.03 5.59
C PRO A 71 -5.70 -16.64 5.55
N GLN A 72 -6.36 -16.67 6.72
CA GLN A 72 -7.69 -16.08 6.86
C GLN A 72 -7.58 -14.56 6.84
N ILE A 73 -8.32 -13.91 5.93
CA ILE A 73 -8.35 -12.46 5.77
C ILE A 73 -9.76 -11.96 6.08
N ASP A 74 -9.84 -10.93 6.90
CA ASP A 74 -11.10 -10.23 7.15
C ASP A 74 -11.36 -9.22 6.03
N PHE A 75 -11.89 -9.69 4.92
CA PHE A 75 -12.25 -8.87 3.76
C PHE A 75 -13.38 -7.85 4.01
N LYS A 76 -13.98 -7.82 5.20
CA LYS A 76 -14.89 -6.72 5.56
C LYS A 76 -14.14 -5.45 5.88
N ASN A 77 -12.96 -5.59 6.46
CA ASN A 77 -12.14 -4.47 6.93
C ASN A 77 -10.89 -4.24 6.09
N PHE A 78 -10.43 -5.25 5.33
CA PHE A 78 -9.18 -5.20 4.59
C PHE A 78 -9.33 -5.72 3.16
N LYS A 79 -8.45 -5.25 2.28
CA LYS A 79 -8.09 -5.86 1.01
C LYS A 79 -6.69 -6.42 1.09
N LEU A 80 -6.36 -7.30 0.18
CA LEU A 80 -5.01 -7.83 0.05
C LEU A 80 -4.32 -7.18 -1.14
N LEU A 81 -3.27 -6.42 -0.86
CA LEU A 81 -2.36 -5.89 -1.87
C LEU A 81 -1.30 -6.94 -2.17
N LEU A 82 -1.25 -7.42 -3.39
CA LEU A 82 -0.27 -8.40 -3.86
C LEU A 82 0.72 -7.76 -4.83
N ILE A 83 1.99 -8.09 -4.65
CA ILE A 83 3.05 -7.83 -5.62
C ILE A 83 3.63 -9.18 -6.00
N HIS A 84 3.65 -9.49 -7.28
CA HIS A 84 4.09 -10.78 -7.78
C HIS A 84 5.11 -10.64 -8.89
N GLY A 85 5.99 -11.62 -9.00
CA GLY A 85 6.95 -11.71 -10.08
C GLY A 85 7.65 -13.05 -10.15
N SER A 86 8.60 -13.18 -11.07
CA SER A 86 9.44 -14.37 -11.21
C SER A 86 10.91 -14.00 -11.40
N LEU A 87 11.78 -14.80 -10.85
CA LEU A 87 13.23 -14.68 -10.96
C LEU A 87 13.87 -15.99 -11.42
N ILE A 88 15.09 -15.90 -11.94
CA ILE A 88 15.92 -17.06 -12.29
C ILE A 88 16.82 -17.50 -11.12
N LYS A 89 16.72 -16.81 -9.98
CA LYS A 89 17.41 -17.10 -8.73
C LYS A 89 16.42 -17.38 -7.62
N GLN A 90 16.80 -18.25 -6.69
CA GLN A 90 15.96 -18.53 -5.53
C GLN A 90 15.84 -17.28 -4.66
N VAL A 91 14.60 -16.88 -4.32
CA VAL A 91 14.34 -15.78 -3.39
C VAL A 91 14.62 -16.24 -1.97
N LYS A 92 15.43 -15.45 -1.26
CA LYS A 92 15.79 -15.66 0.13
C LYS A 92 14.95 -14.82 1.08
N ASP A 93 14.69 -13.58 0.69
CA ASP A 93 13.96 -12.63 1.53
C ASP A 93 13.25 -11.59 0.67
N ILE A 94 12.10 -11.11 1.15
CA ILE A 94 11.34 -10.01 0.55
C ILE A 94 11.03 -9.01 1.67
N THR A 95 11.47 -7.78 1.51
CA THR A 95 11.32 -6.74 2.52
C THR A 95 10.57 -5.55 1.93
N LEU A 96 9.60 -5.02 2.69
CA LEU A 96 9.05 -3.69 2.45
C LEU A 96 9.98 -2.67 3.12
N ASP A 97 10.72 -1.92 2.31
CA ASP A 97 11.64 -0.91 2.84
C ASP A 97 10.91 0.38 3.20
N SER A 98 9.93 0.77 2.39
CA SER A 98 9.10 1.94 2.66
C SER A 98 7.72 1.85 1.99
N PHE A 99 6.73 2.48 2.64
CA PHE A 99 5.42 2.78 2.07
C PHE A 99 5.05 4.19 2.54
N THR A 100 5.21 5.17 1.68
CA THR A 100 5.17 6.59 2.06
C THR A 100 4.21 7.36 1.18
N LYS A 101 3.31 8.11 1.80
CA LYS A 101 2.45 9.03 1.09
C LYS A 101 3.30 10.15 0.49
N VAL A 102 3.12 10.39 -0.79
CA VAL A 102 3.75 11.49 -1.51
C VAL A 102 2.70 12.50 -1.93
N ASP A 103 3.15 13.70 -2.31
CA ASP A 103 2.25 14.76 -2.75
C ASP A 103 1.28 14.27 -3.84
N LYS A 104 0.05 14.79 -3.80
CA LYS A 104 -1.05 14.49 -4.75
C LYS A 104 -1.82 13.18 -4.50
N GLY A 105 -1.78 12.63 -3.29
CA GLY A 105 -2.64 11.49 -2.92
C GLY A 105 -2.25 10.19 -3.60
N CYS A 106 -0.96 9.90 -3.65
CA CYS A 106 -0.42 8.61 -4.06
C CYS A 106 0.60 8.11 -3.03
N TYR A 107 0.99 6.85 -3.13
CA TYR A 107 2.02 6.24 -2.29
C TYR A 107 3.20 5.77 -3.12
N ASP A 108 4.41 6.02 -2.62
CA ASP A 108 5.61 5.34 -3.07
C ASP A 108 5.81 4.07 -2.23
N MET A 109 6.01 2.95 -2.90
CA MET A 109 6.24 1.66 -2.29
C MET A 109 7.57 1.09 -2.76
N LEU A 110 8.51 0.91 -1.84
CA LEU A 110 9.81 0.31 -2.13
C LEU A 110 9.87 -1.09 -1.55
N VAL A 111 10.07 -2.07 -2.43
CA VAL A 111 10.23 -3.48 -2.07
C VAL A 111 11.62 -3.95 -2.49
N SER A 112 12.33 -4.57 -1.56
CA SER A 112 13.63 -5.19 -1.80
C SER A 112 13.53 -6.70 -1.74
N ILE A 113 14.15 -7.36 -2.72
CA ILE A 113 14.26 -8.80 -2.81
C ILE A 113 15.74 -9.18 -2.70
N LYS A 114 16.04 -10.10 -1.82
CA LYS A 114 17.35 -10.75 -1.72
C LYS A 114 17.27 -12.13 -2.32
N THR A 115 18.23 -12.47 -3.16
CA THR A 115 18.32 -13.81 -3.77
C THR A 115 19.45 -14.63 -3.17
N ASP A 116 19.38 -15.94 -3.38
CA ASP A 116 20.47 -16.87 -3.13
C ASP A 116 21.31 -17.04 -4.42
N ASP A 117 22.53 -17.58 -4.30
CA ASP A 117 23.40 -17.86 -5.45
C ASP A 117 22.91 -19.05 -6.30
N LYS A 118 21.85 -19.73 -5.89
CA LYS A 118 21.28 -20.85 -6.62
C LYS A 118 20.43 -20.37 -7.79
N ASP A 119 20.81 -20.79 -8.99
CA ASP A 119 19.99 -20.62 -10.18
C ASP A 119 18.78 -21.56 -10.12
N ALA A 120 17.60 -20.99 -9.96
CA ALA A 120 16.33 -21.71 -10.00
C ALA A 120 15.24 -20.74 -10.42
N LYS A 121 14.40 -21.14 -11.39
CA LYS A 121 13.20 -20.36 -11.66
C LYS A 121 12.32 -20.34 -10.42
N CYS A 122 12.14 -19.18 -9.86
CA CYS A 122 11.40 -18.97 -8.63
C CYS A 122 10.29 -17.94 -8.86
N TYR A 123 9.10 -18.20 -8.35
CA TYR A 123 8.03 -17.22 -8.23
C TYR A 123 8.10 -16.60 -6.85
N TRP A 124 7.78 -15.32 -6.76
CA TRP A 124 7.74 -14.60 -5.50
C TRP A 124 6.48 -13.75 -5.40
N THR A 125 5.95 -13.63 -4.21
CA THR A 125 4.77 -12.82 -3.92
C THR A 125 4.96 -12.13 -2.59
N ALA A 126 4.89 -10.82 -2.59
CA ALA A 126 4.74 -10.02 -1.38
C ALA A 126 3.27 -9.67 -1.18
N ALA A 127 2.78 -9.78 0.05
CA ALA A 127 1.37 -9.59 0.36
C ALA A 127 1.21 -8.68 1.57
N TYR A 128 0.30 -7.70 1.46
CA TYR A 128 0.05 -6.71 2.49
C TYR A 128 -1.44 -6.47 2.66
N LEU A 129 -1.89 -6.40 3.91
CA LEU A 129 -3.25 -5.94 4.22
C LEU A 129 -3.28 -4.41 4.11
N VAL A 130 -4.26 -3.90 3.38
CA VAL A 130 -4.60 -2.49 3.26
C VAL A 130 -6.06 -2.28 3.69
N PRO A 131 -6.47 -1.08 4.14
CA PRO A 131 -7.87 -0.81 4.46
C PRO A 131 -8.81 -1.14 3.30
N GLN A 132 -10.06 -1.55 3.60
CA GLN A 132 -11.05 -1.96 2.59
C GLN A 132 -11.39 -0.85 1.58
N ASP A 133 -11.32 0.39 1.98
CA ASP A 133 -11.57 1.57 1.14
C ASP A 133 -10.33 2.07 0.39
N PHE A 134 -9.19 1.36 0.50
CA PHE A 134 -7.95 1.73 -0.19
C PHE A 134 -8.13 1.71 -1.70
N LYS A 135 -7.91 2.86 -2.34
CA LYS A 135 -7.98 3.07 -3.79
C LYS A 135 -6.87 3.97 -4.32
N THR A 136 -5.97 4.36 -3.42
CA THR A 136 -4.91 5.32 -3.73
C THR A 136 -3.90 4.70 -4.69
N PRO A 137 -3.48 5.41 -5.75
CA PRO A 137 -2.45 4.92 -6.65
C PRO A 137 -1.13 4.65 -5.92
N ILE A 138 -0.43 3.63 -6.38
CA ILE A 138 0.90 3.26 -5.88
C ILE A 138 1.93 3.37 -6.99
N CYS A 139 3.05 4.00 -6.71
CA CYS A 139 4.27 3.91 -7.49
C CYS A 139 5.19 2.86 -6.88
N LEU A 140 5.34 1.72 -7.55
CA LEU A 140 6.18 0.62 -7.08
C LEU A 140 7.62 0.81 -7.56
N PHE A 141 8.55 0.78 -6.61
CA PHE A 141 9.97 0.66 -6.82
C PHE A 141 10.43 -0.72 -6.36
N LEU A 142 11.14 -1.42 -7.22
CA LEU A 142 11.63 -2.77 -6.94
C LEU A 142 13.15 -2.80 -6.99
N SER A 143 13.76 -3.33 -5.94
CA SER A 143 15.20 -3.58 -5.84
C SER A 143 15.46 -5.08 -5.70
N ILE A 144 16.40 -5.62 -6.49
CA ILE A 144 16.85 -7.01 -6.37
C ILE A 144 18.36 -6.98 -6.13
N ASP A 145 18.80 -7.58 -5.03
CA ASP A 145 20.20 -7.60 -4.60
C ASP A 145 20.85 -6.20 -4.62
N ASN A 146 20.11 -5.19 -4.10
CA ASN A 146 20.49 -3.77 -4.07
C ASN A 146 20.59 -3.09 -5.46
N LYS A 147 20.04 -3.71 -6.50
CA LYS A 147 19.95 -3.10 -7.84
C LYS A 147 18.50 -2.79 -8.18
N TYR A 148 18.21 -1.54 -8.44
CA TYR A 148 16.86 -1.13 -8.85
C TYR A 148 16.50 -1.73 -10.21
N GLN A 149 15.40 -2.48 -10.25
CA GLN A 149 14.83 -3.04 -11.49
C GLN A 149 13.84 -2.06 -12.12
N LEU A 150 13.18 -1.26 -11.27
CA LEU A 150 12.25 -0.21 -11.66
C LEU A 150 12.75 1.15 -11.13
N PRO A 151 13.82 1.72 -11.70
CA PRO A 151 14.45 2.93 -11.17
C PRO A 151 13.57 4.18 -11.27
N GLN A 152 12.58 4.20 -12.18
CA GLN A 152 11.60 5.28 -12.33
C GLN A 152 10.27 4.96 -11.65
N GLY A 153 10.16 3.79 -11.01
CA GLY A 153 8.91 3.27 -10.47
C GLY A 153 7.93 2.83 -11.57
N LYS A 154 6.94 2.02 -11.17
CA LYS A 154 5.81 1.62 -12.02
C LYS A 154 4.51 2.02 -11.34
N TRP A 155 3.66 2.76 -12.04
CA TRP A 155 2.39 3.23 -11.51
C TRP A 155 1.29 2.20 -11.63
N PHE A 156 0.54 2.03 -10.56
CA PHE A 156 -0.65 1.18 -10.48
C PHE A 156 -1.83 2.01 -9.98
N TYR A 157 -2.95 1.90 -10.68
CA TYR A 157 -4.19 2.61 -10.40
C TYR A 157 -5.29 1.58 -10.11
N PHE A 158 -5.97 1.74 -8.98
CA PHE A 158 -7.05 0.86 -8.57
C PHE A 158 -8.40 1.53 -8.88
N LYS A 159 -9.36 0.72 -9.34
CA LYS A 159 -10.72 1.19 -9.69
C LYS A 159 -11.68 1.08 -8.51
#